data_f289ce42fe97430b0041d0fe6013a020
#
_entry.id   f289ce42fe97430b0041d0fe6013a020
#
_cell.length_a   1.000
_cell.length_b   1.000
_cell.length_c   1.000
_cell.angle_alpha   90.00
_cell.angle_beta   90.00
_cell.angle_gamma   90.00
#
_symmetry.space_group_name_H-M   'P 1'
#
loop_
_entity.id
_entity.type
_entity.pdbx_description
1 polymer ?
#
loop_
_entity_poly.entity_id
_entity_poly.type
_entity_poly.pdbx_seq_one_letter_code
_entity_poly.pdbx_strand_id
1 'polypeptide(L)'
;MRRCEQPRWRRQRGQSLLETAMMMIVIFTVVFWVIEVGYFTYTYSVLADAANEGVRYSIVHSGGDSAGTQTVVKNYVATSPQSVGSSVSVSVTFPDGSAVPPNHVVVAVTYTYAPFLTSFMTTATMKTYAEGRMVVQ
;
A
#
# COMPACT_ATOMS: atom_id res chain seq x y z
N MET A 1 28.59 -35.82 -56.82
CA MET A 1 28.32 -35.62 -55.38
C MET A 1 27.44 -34.40 -55.27
N ARG A 2 26.12 -34.56 -55.01
CA ARG A 2 25.18 -33.45 -54.80
C ARG A 2 25.18 -33.16 -53.30
N ARG A 3 25.68 -31.99 -52.89
CA ARG A 3 25.53 -31.50 -51.51
C ARG A 3 24.04 -31.21 -51.28
N CYS A 4 23.42 -31.92 -50.33
CA CYS A 4 22.08 -31.60 -49.83
C CYS A 4 22.19 -30.27 -49.11
N GLU A 5 21.81 -29.16 -49.75
CA GLU A 5 21.55 -27.89 -49.06
C GLU A 5 20.34 -28.07 -48.15
N GLN A 6 20.62 -28.12 -46.87
CA GLN A 6 19.57 -28.11 -45.87
C GLN A 6 18.84 -26.76 -45.93
N PRO A 7 17.47 -26.75 -45.99
CA PRO A 7 16.75 -25.49 -46.16
C PRO A 7 16.92 -24.60 -44.94
N ARG A 8 17.46 -23.41 -45.16
CA ARG A 8 17.71 -22.32 -44.15
C ARG A 8 16.45 -21.89 -43.39
N TRP A 9 15.28 -22.28 -43.84
CA TRP A 9 13.94 -21.90 -43.29
C TRP A 9 13.68 -22.35 -41.86
N ARG A 10 14.30 -23.41 -41.36
CA ARG A 10 14.13 -23.90 -39.99
C ARG A 10 14.84 -23.01 -38.95
N ARG A 11 15.95 -22.37 -39.29
CA ARG A 11 16.70 -21.50 -38.39
C ARG A 11 16.02 -20.17 -38.14
N GLN A 12 15.33 -19.62 -39.13
CA GLN A 12 14.65 -18.32 -39.03
C GLN A 12 13.41 -18.36 -38.12
N ARG A 13 12.70 -19.49 -38.12
CA ARG A 13 11.50 -19.67 -37.23
C ARG A 13 11.89 -19.70 -35.75
N GLY A 14 13.01 -20.30 -35.39
CA GLY A 14 13.49 -20.34 -34.01
C GLY A 14 13.96 -18.97 -33.50
N GLN A 15 14.57 -18.17 -34.37
CA GLN A 15 15.04 -16.83 -34.01
C GLN A 15 13.88 -15.87 -33.74
N SER A 16 12.84 -15.89 -34.56
CA SER A 16 11.63 -15.09 -34.37
C SER A 16 10.89 -15.43 -33.07
N LEU A 17 10.84 -16.72 -32.71
CA LEU A 17 10.25 -17.15 -31.44
C LEU A 17 11.03 -16.63 -30.24
N LEU A 18 12.35 -16.65 -30.29
CA LEU A 18 13.22 -16.12 -29.24
C LEU A 18 13.05 -14.61 -29.06
N GLU A 19 12.99 -13.88 -30.17
CA GLU A 19 12.76 -12.44 -30.16
C GLU A 19 11.40 -12.07 -29.57
N THR A 20 10.34 -12.80 -29.96
CA THR A 20 9.00 -12.62 -29.39
C THR A 20 8.98 -12.93 -27.89
N ALA A 21 9.66 -13.99 -27.45
CA ALA A 21 9.73 -14.34 -26.05
C ALA A 21 10.45 -13.26 -25.22
N MET A 22 11.55 -12.69 -25.73
CA MET A 22 12.25 -11.58 -25.08
C MET A 22 11.38 -10.32 -24.99
N MET A 23 10.66 -9.98 -26.05
CA MET A 23 9.71 -8.86 -26.06
C MET A 23 8.60 -9.06 -25.02
N MET A 24 8.04 -10.28 -24.91
CA MET A 24 7.02 -10.59 -23.92
C MET A 24 7.51 -10.40 -22.49
N ILE A 25 8.75 -10.80 -22.18
CA ILE A 25 9.34 -10.59 -20.83
C ILE A 25 9.38 -9.10 -20.49
N VAL A 26 9.82 -8.26 -21.44
CA VAL A 26 9.87 -6.80 -21.24
C VAL A 26 8.46 -6.23 -21.00
N ILE A 27 7.49 -6.64 -21.83
CA ILE A 27 6.10 -6.17 -21.69
C ILE A 27 5.52 -6.58 -20.34
N PHE A 28 5.66 -7.84 -19.92
CA PHE A 28 5.17 -8.30 -18.63
C PHE A 28 5.85 -7.58 -17.46
N THR A 29 7.15 -7.32 -17.55
CA THR A 29 7.86 -6.57 -16.52
C THR A 29 7.26 -5.18 -16.34
N VAL A 30 6.98 -4.46 -17.43
CA VAL A 30 6.35 -3.14 -17.38
C VAL A 30 4.93 -3.22 -16.80
N VAL A 31 4.14 -4.20 -17.24
CA VAL A 31 2.75 -4.38 -16.75
C VAL A 31 2.73 -4.66 -15.24
N PHE A 32 3.58 -5.58 -14.76
CA PHE A 32 3.67 -5.86 -13.33
C PHE A 32 4.12 -4.63 -12.53
N TRP A 33 5.02 -3.84 -13.07
CA TRP A 33 5.47 -2.61 -12.40
C TRP A 33 4.35 -1.58 -12.26
N VAL A 34 3.53 -1.42 -13.29
CA VAL A 34 2.36 -0.53 -13.25
C VAL A 34 1.33 -1.01 -12.22
N ILE A 35 1.07 -2.33 -12.17
CA ILE A 35 0.18 -2.92 -11.17
C ILE A 35 0.71 -2.67 -9.75
N GLU A 36 2.00 -2.84 -9.52
CA GLU A 36 2.64 -2.63 -8.21
C GLU A 36 2.48 -1.18 -7.73
N VAL A 37 2.71 -0.20 -8.62
CA VAL A 37 2.50 1.22 -8.31
C VAL A 37 1.03 1.50 -7.98
N GLY A 38 0.10 0.87 -8.68
CA GLY A 38 -1.32 0.97 -8.39
C GLY A 38 -1.66 0.46 -6.98
N TYR A 39 -1.14 -0.70 -6.61
CA TYR A 39 -1.33 -1.26 -5.28
C TYR A 39 -0.71 -0.41 -4.18
N PHE A 40 0.49 0.13 -4.41
CA PHE A 40 1.15 1.03 -3.49
C PHE A 40 0.30 2.28 -3.22
N THR A 41 -0.20 2.92 -4.27
CA THR A 41 -1.03 4.13 -4.18
C THR A 41 -2.36 3.83 -3.48
N TYR A 42 -3.00 2.71 -3.82
CA TYR A 42 -4.24 2.28 -3.18
C TYR A 42 -4.05 2.04 -1.68
N THR A 43 -3.00 1.34 -1.28
CA THR A 43 -2.69 1.08 0.13
C THR A 43 -2.48 2.39 0.89
N TYR A 44 -1.77 3.35 0.30
CA TYR A 44 -1.57 4.66 0.91
C TYR A 44 -2.90 5.41 1.13
N SER A 45 -3.80 5.36 0.14
CA SER A 45 -5.14 5.96 0.25
C SER A 45 -5.95 5.35 1.40
N VAL A 46 -5.98 4.02 1.50
CA VAL A 46 -6.68 3.31 2.59
C VAL A 46 -6.13 3.69 3.96
N LEU A 47 -4.80 3.83 4.10
CA LEU A 47 -4.18 4.25 5.37
C LEU A 47 -4.54 5.70 5.73
N ALA A 48 -4.62 6.59 4.74
CA ALA A 48 -5.03 7.97 4.96
C ALA A 48 -6.50 8.07 5.39
N ASP A 49 -7.38 7.31 4.75
CA ASP A 49 -8.79 7.24 5.12
C ASP A 49 -8.99 6.64 6.52
N ALA A 50 -8.22 5.62 6.87
CA ALA A 50 -8.23 5.02 8.20
C ALA A 50 -7.77 6.01 9.29
N ALA A 51 -6.76 6.83 9.01
CA ALA A 51 -6.32 7.89 9.92
C ALA A 51 -7.41 8.93 10.15
N ASN A 52 -8.11 9.36 9.09
CA ASN A 52 -9.24 10.28 9.17
C ASN A 52 -10.41 9.70 9.97
N GLU A 53 -10.73 8.42 9.79
CA GLU A 53 -11.80 7.78 10.57
C GLU A 53 -11.41 7.65 12.06
N GLY A 54 -10.14 7.38 12.35
CA GLY A 54 -9.61 7.42 13.71
C GLY A 54 -9.77 8.79 14.36
N VAL A 55 -9.46 9.87 13.64
CA VAL A 55 -9.68 11.25 14.12
C VAL A 55 -11.15 11.52 14.38
N ARG A 56 -12.04 11.14 13.45
CA ARG A 56 -13.50 11.30 13.64
C ARG A 56 -13.98 10.63 14.92
N TYR A 57 -13.54 9.40 15.18
CA TYR A 57 -13.86 8.69 16.39
C TYR A 57 -13.36 9.42 17.64
N SER A 58 -12.08 9.85 17.63
CA SER A 58 -11.46 10.56 18.76
C SER A 58 -12.12 11.90 19.09
N ILE A 59 -12.61 12.63 18.08
CA ILE A 59 -13.29 13.92 18.27
C ILE A 59 -14.60 13.76 19.04
N VAL A 60 -15.32 12.68 18.78
CA VAL A 60 -16.65 12.43 19.39
C VAL A 60 -16.52 11.76 20.76
N HIS A 61 -15.49 10.95 20.96
CA HIS A 61 -15.24 10.26 22.24
C HIS A 61 -14.22 11.04 23.07
N SER A 62 -14.70 12.11 23.71
CA SER A 62 -13.90 12.92 24.63
C SER A 62 -13.40 12.09 25.82
N GLY A 63 -12.18 12.34 26.27
CA GLY A 63 -11.57 11.63 27.40
C GLY A 63 -10.35 10.79 27.06
N GLY A 64 -9.87 10.86 25.81
CA GLY A 64 -8.59 10.25 25.40
C GLY A 64 -8.64 8.74 25.18
N ASP A 65 -9.76 8.23 24.71
CA ASP A 65 -9.89 6.81 24.35
C ASP A 65 -8.99 6.46 23.14
N SER A 66 -7.71 6.39 23.41
CA SER A 66 -6.69 5.98 22.42
C SER A 66 -6.84 4.51 22.00
N ALA A 67 -7.32 3.64 22.90
CA ALA A 67 -7.52 2.23 22.62
C ALA A 67 -8.69 1.99 21.65
N GLY A 68 -9.82 2.67 21.88
CA GLY A 68 -10.97 2.66 20.98
C GLY A 68 -10.60 3.21 19.61
N THR A 69 -9.88 4.33 19.55
CA THR A 69 -9.40 4.91 18.31
C THR A 69 -8.50 3.95 17.52
N GLN A 70 -7.55 3.29 18.18
CA GLN A 70 -6.69 2.29 17.53
C GLN A 70 -7.51 1.11 16.98
N THR A 71 -8.53 0.68 17.72
CA THR A 71 -9.39 -0.42 17.30
C THR A 71 -10.19 -0.06 16.05
N VAL A 72 -10.76 1.15 16.00
CA VAL A 72 -11.50 1.65 14.82
C VAL A 72 -10.61 1.71 13.60
N VAL A 73 -9.40 2.28 13.73
CA VAL A 73 -8.41 2.36 12.63
C VAL A 73 -8.05 0.96 12.14
N LYS A 74 -7.72 0.03 13.04
CA LYS A 74 -7.36 -1.35 12.68
C LYS A 74 -8.51 -2.08 11.98
N ASN A 75 -9.73 -1.92 12.46
CA ASN A 75 -10.92 -2.52 11.85
C ASN A 75 -11.16 -1.97 10.44
N TYR A 76 -10.99 -0.65 10.26
CA TYR A 76 -11.13 -0.03 8.95
C TYR A 76 -10.12 -0.61 7.95
N VAL A 77 -8.87 -0.70 8.35
CA VAL A 77 -7.79 -1.27 7.51
C VAL A 77 -7.99 -2.76 7.27
N ALA A 78 -8.51 -3.52 8.26
CA ALA A 78 -8.78 -4.95 8.12
C ALA A 78 -9.91 -5.25 7.11
N THR A 79 -10.83 -4.32 6.89
CA THR A 79 -11.88 -4.43 5.87
C THR A 79 -11.35 -4.24 4.44
N SER A 80 -10.12 -3.75 4.30
CA SER A 80 -9.46 -3.60 3.01
C SER A 80 -9.10 -4.96 2.40
N PRO A 81 -9.26 -5.14 1.06
CA PRO A 81 -9.00 -6.43 0.39
C PRO A 81 -7.59 -6.98 0.53
N GLN A 82 -6.64 -6.17 0.98
CA GLN A 82 -5.23 -6.55 1.09
C GLN A 82 -4.77 -7.08 2.46
N SER A 83 -5.70 -7.31 3.40
CA SER A 83 -5.35 -7.82 4.75
C SER A 83 -4.23 -7.02 5.45
N VAL A 84 -4.17 -5.71 5.20
CA VAL A 84 -3.14 -4.80 5.75
C VAL A 84 -3.23 -4.68 7.28
N GLY A 85 -4.37 -5.09 7.84
CA GLY A 85 -4.74 -4.83 9.24
C GLY A 85 -3.82 -5.41 10.32
N SER A 86 -3.11 -6.52 10.05
CA SER A 86 -2.29 -7.19 11.07
C SER A 86 -0.92 -6.55 11.32
N SER A 87 -0.44 -5.72 10.40
CA SER A 87 0.90 -5.09 10.45
C SER A 87 0.87 -3.57 10.58
N VAL A 88 -0.32 -3.01 10.90
CA VAL A 88 -0.50 -1.57 11.07
C VAL A 88 -0.20 -1.15 12.51
N SER A 89 0.69 -0.20 12.66
CA SER A 89 0.95 0.49 13.93
C SER A 89 0.19 1.82 13.96
N VAL A 90 -0.61 2.02 14.98
CA VAL A 90 -1.43 3.24 15.17
C VAL A 90 -0.97 3.97 16.42
N SER A 91 -0.61 5.23 16.28
CA SER A 91 -0.24 6.12 17.38
C SER A 91 -1.25 7.26 17.47
N VAL A 92 -1.84 7.44 18.63
CA VAL A 92 -2.74 8.56 18.95
C VAL A 92 -2.02 9.49 19.89
N THR A 93 -1.89 10.74 19.52
CA THR A 93 -1.19 11.77 20.31
C THR A 93 -2.06 13.00 20.48
N PHE A 94 -1.95 13.63 21.64
CA PHE A 94 -2.62 14.89 22.00
C PHE A 94 -1.54 15.97 22.17
N PRO A 95 -1.23 16.76 21.13
CA PRO A 95 -0.13 17.72 21.14
C PRO A 95 -0.27 18.77 22.25
N ASP A 96 -1.49 19.12 22.61
CA ASP A 96 -1.82 20.14 23.61
C ASP A 96 -1.78 19.59 25.07
N GLY A 97 -1.31 18.35 25.26
CA GLY A 97 -1.07 17.74 26.58
C GLY A 97 -2.28 17.12 27.25
N SER A 98 -3.49 17.30 26.72
CA SER A 98 -4.72 16.68 27.27
C SER A 98 -5.74 16.34 26.20
N ALA A 99 -6.57 15.33 26.48
CA ALA A 99 -7.63 14.85 25.59
C ALA A 99 -8.97 15.57 25.89
N VAL A 100 -8.92 16.89 26.13
CA VAL A 100 -10.10 17.71 26.48
C VAL A 100 -10.28 18.80 25.42
N PRO A 101 -11.53 19.05 24.98
CA PRO A 101 -11.81 20.19 24.09
C PRO A 101 -11.31 21.52 24.66
N PRO A 102 -10.78 22.44 23.85
CA PRO A 102 -10.75 22.45 22.39
C PRO A 102 -9.43 21.94 21.76
N ASN A 103 -8.73 21.04 22.43
CA ASN A 103 -7.42 20.56 22.04
C ASN A 103 -7.45 19.72 20.77
N HIS A 104 -6.26 19.51 20.16
CA HIS A 104 -6.11 18.74 18.93
C HIS A 104 -5.79 17.28 19.23
N VAL A 105 -6.23 16.39 18.34
CA VAL A 105 -5.83 15.00 18.31
C VAL A 105 -5.13 14.70 16.99
N VAL A 106 -4.02 14.01 17.07
CA VAL A 106 -3.27 13.53 15.89
C VAL A 106 -3.25 12.02 15.91
N VAL A 107 -3.75 11.43 14.86
CA VAL A 107 -3.72 9.97 14.62
C VAL A 107 -2.69 9.68 13.52
N ALA A 108 -1.61 9.00 13.89
CA ALA A 108 -0.59 8.58 12.95
C ALA A 108 -0.70 7.07 12.72
N VAL A 109 -0.75 6.69 11.45
CA VAL A 109 -0.83 5.30 11.00
C VAL A 109 0.43 4.96 10.25
N THR A 110 1.13 3.91 10.69
CA THR A 110 2.38 3.44 10.07
C THR A 110 2.20 2.00 9.61
N TYR A 111 2.60 1.74 8.38
CA TYR A 111 2.53 0.43 7.76
C TYR A 111 3.79 0.16 6.95
N THR A 112 4.32 -1.08 7.03
CA THR A 112 5.44 -1.52 6.20
C THR A 112 4.90 -2.28 5.01
N TYR A 113 4.91 -1.63 3.86
CA TYR A 113 4.49 -2.22 2.60
C TYR A 113 5.52 -3.23 2.12
N ALA A 114 5.08 -4.46 1.86
CA ALA A 114 5.87 -5.49 1.22
C ALA A 114 5.40 -5.63 -0.23
N PRO A 115 6.22 -5.28 -1.22
CA PRO A 115 5.85 -5.41 -2.62
C PRO A 115 5.69 -6.87 -3.03
N PHE A 116 4.82 -7.12 -4.01
CA PHE A 116 4.63 -8.47 -4.57
C PHE A 116 5.90 -8.98 -5.24
N LEU A 117 6.64 -8.07 -5.88
CA LEU A 117 7.93 -8.36 -6.53
C LEU A 117 9.10 -8.07 -5.57
N THR A 118 9.16 -8.75 -4.43
CA THR A 118 10.21 -8.56 -3.40
C THR A 118 11.63 -8.75 -3.91
N SER A 119 11.83 -9.46 -5.01
CA SER A 119 13.14 -9.66 -5.64
C SER A 119 13.67 -8.40 -6.35
N PHE A 120 12.80 -7.46 -6.70
CA PHE A 120 13.15 -6.25 -7.45
C PHE A 120 12.91 -4.95 -6.67
N MET A 121 12.11 -5.01 -5.60
CA MET A 121 11.77 -3.83 -4.81
C MET A 121 11.98 -4.12 -3.33
N THR A 122 12.50 -3.13 -2.61
CA THR A 122 12.64 -3.17 -1.15
C THR A 122 11.33 -2.81 -0.47
N THR A 123 11.15 -3.28 0.77
CA THR A 123 10.03 -2.87 1.62
C THR A 123 10.05 -1.37 1.87
N ALA A 124 8.90 -0.72 1.83
CA ALA A 124 8.75 0.71 2.06
C ALA A 124 7.86 0.97 3.29
N THR A 125 8.31 1.82 4.20
CA THR A 125 7.48 2.24 5.33
C THR A 125 6.61 3.43 4.93
N MET A 126 5.30 3.22 4.94
CA MET A 126 4.30 4.27 4.72
C MET A 126 3.89 4.86 6.05
N LYS A 127 3.79 6.18 6.11
CA LYS A 127 3.24 6.91 7.26
C LYS A 127 2.20 7.88 6.77
N THR A 128 1.03 7.83 7.39
CA THR A 128 -0.03 8.81 7.20
C THR A 128 -0.44 9.37 8.55
N TYR A 129 -0.90 10.58 8.57
CA TYR A 129 -1.41 11.21 9.76
C TYR A 129 -2.60 12.09 9.43
N ALA A 130 -3.54 12.12 10.33
CA ALA A 130 -4.66 13.02 10.28
C ALA A 130 -4.76 13.77 11.63
N GLU A 131 -5.21 15.01 11.55
CA GLU A 131 -5.37 15.88 12.71
C GLU A 131 -6.79 16.39 12.76
N GLY A 132 -7.32 16.53 13.97
CA GLY A 132 -8.62 17.09 14.19
C GLY A 132 -8.74 17.80 15.52
N ARG A 133 -9.66 18.74 15.61
CA ARG A 133 -9.94 19.47 16.83
C ARG A 133 -11.12 18.85 17.58
N MET A 134 -10.94 18.61 18.87
CA MET A 134 -12.01 18.08 19.72
C MET A 134 -13.12 19.09 19.91
N VAL A 135 -14.36 18.62 19.90
CA VAL A 135 -15.57 19.43 20.10
C VAL A 135 -16.19 19.13 21.45
N VAL A 136 -16.69 20.18 22.09
CA VAL A 136 -17.53 20.04 23.31
C VAL A 136 -18.88 19.48 22.88
N GLN A 137 -19.26 18.35 23.44
CA GLN A 137 -20.64 17.85 23.37
C GLN A 137 -21.46 18.35 24.51
#